data_c81f5037440c595ef405d10f6ea7181a
#
_entry.id   c81f5037440c595ef405d10f6ea7181a
#
_cell.length_a   1.000
_cell.length_b   1.000
_cell.length_c   1.000
_cell.angle_alpha   90.00
_cell.angle_beta   90.00
_cell.angle_gamma   90.00
#
_symmetry.space_group_name_H-M   'P 1'
#
loop_
_entity.id
_entity.type
_entity.pdbx_description
1 polymer ?
#
loop_
_entity_poly.entity_id
_entity_poly.type
_entity_poly.pdbx_seq_one_letter_code
_entity_poly.pdbx_strand_id
1 'polypeptide(L)'
;MNIASALIKQVLTVQDFETWSVTHKHYMPAEYHSLYGVIEKHCETFHKMPSIEDLKLEIRDSDTRDKLYAVEAVQVDSEPYMLLEYLKNEYTQKQILDSLEDFIDNSVAFEDAQESVDHLHQIVL
;
A
#
# COMPACT_ATOMS: atom_id res chain seq x y z
N MET A 1 -11.42 4.39 6.80
CA MET A 1 -11.20 3.19 5.97
C MET A 1 -9.73 3.11 5.58
N ASN A 2 -9.15 1.94 5.67
CA ASN A 2 -7.78 1.71 5.21
C ASN A 2 -7.84 1.39 3.71
N ILE A 3 -7.19 2.22 2.89
CA ILE A 3 -7.26 2.08 1.42
C ILE A 3 -6.62 0.78 0.97
N ALA A 4 -5.50 0.38 1.58
CA ALA A 4 -4.82 -0.87 1.21
C ALA A 4 -5.71 -2.08 1.45
N SER A 5 -6.37 -2.16 2.60
CA SER A 5 -7.28 -3.28 2.90
C SER A 5 -8.49 -3.27 1.98
N ALA A 6 -9.03 -2.10 1.64
CA ALA A 6 -10.15 -1.97 0.70
C ALA A 6 -9.75 -2.45 -0.70
N LEU A 7 -8.58 -2.06 -1.17
CA LEU A 7 -8.08 -2.50 -2.48
C LEU A 7 -7.91 -4.03 -2.51
N ILE A 8 -7.27 -4.60 -1.50
CA ILE A 8 -7.08 -6.05 -1.42
C ILE A 8 -8.44 -6.75 -1.42
N LYS A 9 -9.38 -6.27 -0.61
CA LYS A 9 -10.73 -6.83 -0.54
C LYS A 9 -11.39 -6.87 -1.91
N GLN A 10 -11.34 -5.77 -2.64
CA GLN A 10 -12.01 -5.66 -3.93
C GLN A 10 -11.34 -6.49 -5.03
N VAL A 11 -10.02 -6.48 -5.13
CA VAL A 11 -9.35 -7.31 -6.14
C VAL A 11 -9.62 -8.79 -5.91
N LEU A 12 -9.73 -9.22 -4.66
CA LEU A 12 -10.08 -10.60 -4.34
C LEU A 12 -11.55 -10.91 -4.62
N THR A 13 -12.44 -10.00 -4.27
CA THR A 13 -13.89 -10.19 -4.43
C THR A 13 -14.29 -10.24 -5.89
N VAL A 14 -13.83 -9.30 -6.70
CA VAL A 14 -14.20 -9.24 -8.12
C VAL A 14 -13.18 -9.95 -9.02
N GLN A 15 -12.13 -10.52 -8.44
CA GLN A 15 -11.10 -11.27 -9.17
C GLN A 15 -10.42 -10.43 -10.24
N ASP A 16 -10.06 -9.19 -9.89
CA ASP A 16 -9.47 -8.24 -10.82
C ASP A 16 -7.95 -8.41 -10.90
N PHE A 17 -7.53 -9.38 -11.68
CA PHE A 17 -6.11 -9.64 -11.90
C PHE A 17 -5.41 -8.48 -12.59
N GLU A 18 -6.08 -7.80 -13.50
CA GLU A 18 -5.49 -6.68 -14.24
C GLU A 18 -5.05 -5.55 -13.31
N THR A 19 -5.94 -5.11 -12.41
CA THR A 19 -5.58 -4.10 -11.42
C THR A 19 -4.50 -4.61 -10.47
N TRP A 20 -4.60 -5.88 -10.05
CA TRP A 20 -3.58 -6.47 -9.19
C TRP A 20 -2.21 -6.45 -9.86
N SER A 21 -2.13 -6.74 -11.15
CA SER A 21 -0.86 -6.83 -11.89
C SER A 21 -0.08 -5.51 -11.92
N VAL A 22 -0.77 -4.38 -11.79
CA VAL A 22 -0.15 -3.05 -11.74
C VAL A 22 -0.08 -2.49 -10.33
N THR A 23 -0.48 -3.25 -9.34
CA THR A 23 -0.35 -2.89 -7.92
C THR A 23 1.03 -3.34 -7.44
N HIS A 24 1.80 -2.42 -6.89
CA HIS A 24 3.13 -2.74 -6.38
C HIS A 24 3.13 -2.78 -4.86
N LYS A 25 3.92 -3.70 -4.32
CA LYS A 25 4.06 -3.91 -2.88
C LYS A 25 4.40 -2.63 -2.13
N HIS A 26 5.25 -1.78 -2.73
CA HIS A 26 5.71 -0.57 -2.05
C HIS A 26 4.62 0.50 -1.88
N TYR A 27 3.50 0.41 -2.62
CA TYR A 27 2.38 1.31 -2.39
C TYR A 27 1.66 1.00 -1.08
N MET A 28 1.79 -0.23 -0.57
CA MET A 28 1.06 -0.67 0.61
C MET A 28 1.86 -0.44 1.88
N PRO A 29 1.19 -0.12 3.01
CA PRO A 29 1.86 -0.10 4.30
C PRO A 29 2.56 -1.43 4.58
N ALA A 30 3.68 -1.38 5.30
CA ALA A 30 4.51 -2.54 5.57
C ALA A 30 3.73 -3.71 6.21
N GLU A 31 2.71 -3.40 7.00
CA GLU A 31 1.88 -4.41 7.67
C GLU A 31 1.12 -5.32 6.72
N TYR A 32 0.93 -4.90 5.45
CA TYR A 32 0.27 -5.70 4.41
C TYR A 32 1.23 -6.44 3.50
N HIS A 33 2.54 -6.26 3.67
CA HIS A 33 3.52 -6.86 2.76
C HIS A 33 3.51 -8.39 2.78
N SER A 34 3.29 -9.00 3.94
CA SER A 34 3.19 -10.45 4.03
C SER A 34 1.98 -10.98 3.26
N LEU A 35 0.82 -10.33 3.43
CA LEU A 35 -0.39 -10.73 2.71
C LEU A 35 -0.23 -10.51 1.21
N TYR A 36 0.35 -9.38 0.81
CA TYR A 36 0.67 -9.13 -0.60
C TYR A 36 1.50 -10.27 -1.18
N GLY A 37 2.54 -10.70 -0.46
CA GLY A 37 3.42 -11.77 -0.91
C GLY A 37 2.70 -13.11 -1.11
N VAL A 38 1.74 -13.43 -0.23
CA VAL A 38 0.96 -14.66 -0.37
C VAL A 38 0.08 -14.60 -1.62
N ILE A 39 -0.58 -13.47 -1.86
CA ILE A 39 -1.41 -13.27 -3.05
C ILE A 39 -0.56 -13.37 -4.32
N GLU A 40 0.60 -12.70 -4.33
CA GLU A 40 1.51 -12.72 -5.48
C GLU A 40 1.97 -14.14 -5.79
N LYS A 41 2.35 -14.90 -4.77
CA LYS A 41 2.78 -16.29 -4.93
C LYS A 41 1.67 -17.17 -5.50
N HIS A 42 0.44 -16.97 -5.03
CA HIS A 42 -0.72 -17.70 -5.56
C HIS A 42 -0.92 -17.42 -7.05
N CYS A 43 -0.84 -16.14 -7.44
CA CYS A 43 -0.99 -15.74 -8.84
C CYS A 43 0.10 -16.36 -9.71
N GLU A 44 1.34 -16.40 -9.23
CA GLU A 44 2.45 -17.00 -9.96
C GLU A 44 2.29 -18.51 -10.10
N THR A 45 1.77 -19.17 -9.08
CA THR A 45 1.62 -20.62 -9.07
C THR A 45 0.43 -21.09 -9.90
N PHE A 46 -0.72 -20.41 -9.76
CA PHE A 46 -1.99 -20.88 -10.34
C PHE A 46 -2.47 -20.02 -11.51
N HIS A 47 -1.78 -18.93 -11.82
CA HIS A 47 -2.11 -18.01 -12.93
C HIS A 47 -3.51 -17.43 -12.83
N LYS A 48 -4.00 -17.20 -11.61
CA LYS A 48 -5.28 -16.56 -11.32
C LYS A 48 -5.27 -15.96 -9.94
N MET A 49 -6.22 -15.04 -9.69
CA MET A 49 -6.39 -14.44 -8.37
C MET A 49 -6.90 -15.50 -7.37
N PRO A 50 -6.40 -15.48 -6.13
CA PRO A 50 -6.97 -16.32 -5.09
C PRO A 50 -8.31 -15.77 -4.63
N SER A 51 -9.16 -16.64 -4.08
CA SER A 51 -10.29 -16.22 -3.27
C SER A 51 -9.82 -16.02 -1.82
N ILE A 52 -10.67 -15.39 -1.00
CA ILE A 52 -10.40 -15.29 0.43
C ILE A 52 -10.29 -16.68 1.05
N GLU A 53 -11.13 -17.62 0.60
CA GLU A 53 -11.09 -19.01 1.09
C GLU A 53 -9.77 -19.69 0.75
N ASP A 54 -9.25 -19.47 -0.47
CA ASP A 54 -7.94 -20.00 -0.86
C ASP A 54 -6.84 -19.49 0.07
N LEU A 55 -6.87 -18.19 0.39
CA LEU A 55 -5.88 -17.59 1.27
C LEU A 55 -5.96 -18.12 2.70
N LYS A 56 -7.16 -18.40 3.19
CA LYS A 56 -7.35 -19.02 4.51
C LYS A 56 -6.65 -20.37 4.60
N LEU A 57 -6.61 -21.10 3.49
CA LEU A 57 -5.93 -22.40 3.43
C LEU A 57 -4.41 -22.26 3.30
N GLU A 58 -3.94 -21.22 2.63
CA GLU A 58 -2.52 -21.03 2.32
C GLU A 58 -1.73 -20.34 3.43
N ILE A 59 -2.37 -19.41 4.15
CA ILE A 59 -1.71 -18.61 5.18
C ILE A 59 -1.52 -19.46 6.45
N ARG A 60 -0.27 -19.47 6.94
CA ARG A 60 0.09 -20.28 8.11
C ARG A 60 0.41 -19.45 9.35
N ASP A 61 0.93 -18.24 9.17
CA ASP A 61 1.29 -17.39 10.30
C ASP A 61 0.10 -16.55 10.77
N SER A 62 0.06 -16.30 12.09
CA SER A 62 -1.07 -15.61 12.70
C SER A 62 -1.17 -14.15 12.29
N ASP A 63 -0.04 -13.46 12.12
CA ASP A 63 -0.05 -12.04 11.78
C ASP A 63 -0.68 -11.80 10.39
N THR A 64 -0.27 -12.60 9.40
CA THR A 64 -0.84 -12.52 8.05
C THR A 64 -2.31 -12.91 8.05
N ARG A 65 -2.66 -13.93 8.84
CA ARG A 65 -4.05 -14.37 8.97
C ARG A 65 -4.93 -13.28 9.57
N ASP A 66 -4.42 -12.57 10.57
CA ASP A 66 -5.16 -11.45 11.18
C ASP A 66 -5.40 -10.34 10.17
N LYS A 67 -4.42 -10.05 9.31
CA LYS A 67 -4.59 -9.08 8.22
C LYS A 67 -5.65 -9.55 7.22
N LEU A 68 -5.67 -10.82 6.89
CA LEU A 68 -6.70 -11.37 5.99
C LEU A 68 -8.09 -11.20 6.60
N TYR A 69 -8.25 -11.47 7.89
CA TYR A 69 -9.54 -11.28 8.56
C TYR A 69 -9.96 -9.81 8.58
N ALA A 70 -9.01 -8.90 8.78
CA ALA A 70 -9.28 -7.47 8.71
C ALA A 70 -9.74 -7.06 7.31
N VAL A 71 -9.11 -7.59 6.27
CA VAL A 71 -9.53 -7.37 4.87
C VAL A 71 -10.92 -7.93 4.62
N GLU A 72 -11.18 -9.14 5.06
CA GLU A 72 -12.50 -9.79 4.88
C GLU A 72 -13.62 -8.95 5.49
N ALA A 73 -13.36 -8.29 6.61
CA ALA A 73 -14.35 -7.49 7.32
C ALA A 73 -14.64 -6.14 6.66
N VAL A 74 -13.82 -5.70 5.72
CA VAL A 74 -14.01 -4.41 5.05
C VAL A 74 -15.23 -4.49 4.13
N GLN A 75 -16.07 -3.45 4.21
CA GLN A 75 -17.18 -3.28 3.28
C GLN A 75 -16.87 -2.09 2.37
N VAL A 76 -16.74 -2.35 1.09
CA VAL A 76 -16.36 -1.34 0.10
C VAL A 76 -17.03 -1.66 -1.24
N ASP A 77 -17.51 -0.61 -1.91
CA ASP A 77 -18.18 -0.73 -3.21
C ASP A 77 -17.36 -0.12 -4.36
N SER A 78 -16.29 0.60 -4.03
CA SER A 78 -15.47 1.27 -5.04
C SER A 78 -14.76 0.26 -5.93
N GLU A 79 -14.54 0.63 -7.18
CA GLU A 79 -13.84 -0.22 -8.12
C GLU A 79 -12.35 -0.33 -7.76
N PRO A 80 -11.73 -1.49 -8.00
CA PRO A 80 -10.32 -1.70 -7.62
C PRO A 80 -9.37 -0.64 -8.17
N TYR A 81 -9.49 -0.27 -9.44
CA TYR A 81 -8.56 0.69 -10.03
C TYR A 81 -8.66 2.08 -9.38
N MET A 82 -9.85 2.47 -8.93
CA MET A 82 -10.02 3.73 -8.21
C MET A 82 -9.32 3.68 -6.86
N LEU A 83 -9.46 2.56 -6.16
CA LEU A 83 -8.77 2.36 -4.89
C LEU A 83 -7.25 2.36 -5.08
N LEU A 84 -6.77 1.78 -6.17
CA LEU A 84 -5.35 1.81 -6.51
C LEU A 84 -4.86 3.25 -6.70
N GLU A 85 -5.63 4.09 -7.40
CA GLU A 85 -5.26 5.49 -7.59
C GLU A 85 -5.19 6.24 -6.25
N TYR A 86 -6.15 6.02 -5.37
CA TYR A 86 -6.12 6.60 -4.02
C TYR A 86 -4.90 6.12 -3.23
N LEU A 87 -4.57 4.84 -3.34
CA LEU A 87 -3.41 4.27 -2.65
C LEU A 87 -2.10 4.88 -3.17
N LYS A 88 -1.97 5.03 -4.49
CA LYS A 88 -0.81 5.69 -5.10
C LYS A 88 -0.66 7.12 -4.62
N ASN A 89 -1.77 7.86 -4.54
CA ASN A 89 -1.75 9.25 -4.07
C ASN A 89 -1.31 9.32 -2.61
N GLU A 90 -1.84 8.45 -1.77
CA GLU A 90 -1.45 8.37 -0.36
C GLU A 90 0.04 8.05 -0.21
N TYR A 91 0.54 7.09 -0.97
CA TYR A 91 1.96 6.74 -0.99
C TYR A 91 2.83 7.94 -1.43
N THR A 92 2.44 8.62 -2.50
CA THR A 92 3.17 9.78 -3.01
C THR A 92 3.22 10.91 -2.00
N GLN A 93 2.11 11.21 -1.35
CA GLN A 93 2.04 12.24 -0.31
C GLN A 93 2.93 11.89 0.87
N LYS A 94 2.94 10.63 1.27
CA LYS A 94 3.80 10.17 2.35
C LYS A 94 5.28 10.32 2.00
N GLN A 95 5.66 9.98 0.75
CA GLN A 95 7.03 10.13 0.29
C GLN A 95 7.48 11.59 0.31
N ILE A 96 6.63 12.51 -0.08
CA ILE A 96 6.90 13.95 -0.04
C ILE A 96 7.10 14.40 1.41
N LEU A 97 6.20 14.02 2.31
CA LEU A 97 6.29 14.39 3.72
C LEU A 97 7.55 13.83 4.38
N ASP A 98 7.90 12.59 4.13
CA ASP A 98 9.10 11.97 4.67
C ASP A 98 10.35 12.69 4.17
N SER A 99 10.39 13.08 2.89
CA SER A 99 11.48 13.84 2.31
C SER A 99 11.63 15.21 2.95
N LEU A 100 10.51 15.90 3.19
CA LEU A 100 10.52 17.21 3.86
C LEU A 100 10.99 17.10 5.30
N GLU A 101 10.55 16.11 6.04
CA GLU A 101 10.99 15.87 7.42
C GLU A 101 12.49 15.62 7.49
N ASP A 102 13.01 14.75 6.63
CA ASP A 102 14.44 14.46 6.55
C ASP A 102 15.23 15.72 6.22
N PHE A 103 14.76 16.52 5.28
CA PHE A 103 15.40 17.77 4.90
C PHE A 103 15.41 18.77 6.05
N ILE A 104 14.30 18.93 6.75
CA ILE A 104 14.20 19.85 7.89
C ILE A 104 15.17 19.43 8.99
N ASP A 105 15.20 18.15 9.35
CA ASP A 105 16.08 17.61 10.38
C ASP A 105 17.55 17.86 10.03
N ASN A 106 17.94 17.59 8.79
CA ASN A 106 19.30 17.80 8.32
C ASN A 106 19.66 19.28 8.23
N SER A 107 18.73 20.13 7.81
CA SER A 107 18.96 21.56 7.65
C SER A 107 19.10 22.28 8.98
N VAL A 108 18.33 21.89 9.99
CA VAL A 108 18.42 22.46 11.34
C VAL A 108 19.83 22.24 11.92
N ALA A 109 20.47 21.13 11.59
CA ALA A 109 21.82 20.82 12.05
C ALA A 109 22.88 21.81 11.50
N PHE A 110 22.58 22.51 10.41
CA PHE A 110 23.50 23.48 9.80
C PHE A 110 23.23 24.94 10.20
N GLU A 111 22.18 25.17 10.99
CA GLU A 111 21.85 26.48 11.56
C GLU A 111 21.54 27.58 10.55
N ASP A 112 21.26 27.28 9.30
CA ASP A 112 20.89 28.25 8.27
C ASP A 112 19.42 28.13 7.91
N ALA A 113 18.57 28.88 8.64
CA ALA A 113 17.14 28.84 8.44
C ALA A 113 16.71 29.39 7.07
N GLN A 114 17.42 30.38 6.54
CA GLN A 114 17.10 30.98 5.25
C GLN A 114 17.34 29.99 4.11
N GLU A 115 18.48 29.33 4.14
CA GLU A 115 18.82 28.32 3.15
C GLU A 115 17.88 27.13 3.22
N SER A 116 17.48 26.74 4.43
CA SER A 116 16.51 25.66 4.63
C SER A 116 15.17 25.98 3.99
N VAL A 117 14.68 27.21 4.12
CA VAL A 117 13.44 27.64 3.51
C VAL A 117 13.53 27.61 1.99
N ASP A 118 14.62 28.08 1.41
CA ASP A 118 14.83 28.08 -0.03
C ASP A 118 14.85 26.64 -0.57
N HIS A 119 15.51 25.72 0.13
CA HIS A 119 15.54 24.30 -0.24
C HIS A 119 14.17 23.64 -0.15
N LEU A 120 13.40 23.95 0.88
CA LEU A 120 12.03 23.45 1.00
C LEU A 120 11.17 23.90 -0.18
N HIS A 121 11.35 25.12 -0.63
CA HIS A 121 10.65 25.66 -1.81
C HIS A 121 10.99 24.86 -3.06
N GLN A 122 12.26 24.49 -3.25
CA GLN A 122 12.71 23.68 -4.38
C GLN A 122 12.12 22.25 -4.34
N ILE A 123 12.02 21.66 -3.16
CA ILE A 123 11.47 20.30 -3.01
C ILE A 123 9.98 20.27 -3.30
N VAL A 124 9.24 21.27 -2.86
CA VAL A 124 7.78 21.34 -3.01
C VAL A 124 7.38 21.70 -4.44
N LEU A 125 8.15 22.50 -5.12
CA LEU A 125 7.90 22.92 -6.50
C LEU A 125 8.38 21.89 -7.51
#